data_7290a583dec298f7c16056274293945f
#
_entry.id   7290a583dec298f7c16056274293945f
#
_cell.length_a   1.000
_cell.length_b   1.000
_cell.length_c   1.000
_cell.angle_alpha   90.00
_cell.angle_beta   90.00
_cell.angle_gamma   90.00
#
_symmetry.space_group_name_H-M   'P 1'
#
loop_
_entity.id
_entity.type
_entity.pdbx_description
1 polymer ?
#
loop_
_entity_poly.entity_id
_entity_poly.type
_entity_poly.pdbx_seq_one_letter_code
_entity_poly.pdbx_strand_id
1 'polypeptide(L)'
;MAQNDQIQLFENKRIRTAWDAEKEEWYFSIVDVVAVLTDQPDQRHAAKYWSVLKTRLKKEGSELTTKCSQLKMRSADGKCYNTDVADTEQLLRIIQSIPSPKAEPFKIWLAQVGRERIEETIDPELTIDRALETYLKKGYSREWINQRLQAIQVRKELTDEWDARGVQKGVEYAILTDEITKAWSGMNTRQYKNLKGLKKENLRDNMTTLELVLNMLAEATTTEISRQKAPEGLRENVEVARSGGKVAGDARKAIEQQTGVPVITSKNAAQLNQVVTNLIEATDEIASKDKSKE
;
A
#
# COMPACT_ATOMS: atom_id res chain seq x y z
N MET A 1 -8.09 8.68 -3.70
CA MET A 1 -7.68 8.80 -5.11
C MET A 1 -6.36 8.09 -5.43
N ALA A 2 -6.02 7.01 -4.71
CA ALA A 2 -4.87 6.17 -5.08
C ALA A 2 -5.21 5.10 -6.16
N GLN A 3 -6.34 5.27 -6.83
CA GLN A 3 -6.83 4.33 -7.86
C GLN A 3 -6.25 4.61 -9.24
N ASN A 4 -5.54 5.74 -9.45
CA ASN A 4 -5.17 6.19 -10.79
C ASN A 4 -3.81 5.70 -11.30
N ASP A 5 -2.82 5.44 -10.47
CA ASP A 5 -1.47 5.17 -10.99
C ASP A 5 -1.29 3.76 -11.57
N GLN A 6 -2.06 2.78 -11.12
CA GLN A 6 -2.05 1.43 -11.72
C GLN A 6 -2.93 1.33 -12.97
N ILE A 7 -3.89 2.24 -13.16
CA ILE A 7 -4.80 2.28 -14.31
C ILE A 7 -4.22 3.09 -15.47
N GLN A 8 -3.28 4.01 -15.25
CA GLN A 8 -2.65 4.81 -16.32
C GLN A 8 -1.89 3.98 -17.37
N LEU A 9 -1.44 2.77 -17.03
CA LEU A 9 -0.82 1.85 -18.00
C LEU A 9 -1.79 1.31 -19.06
N PHE A 10 -3.10 1.50 -18.90
CA PHE A 10 -4.13 0.89 -19.74
C PHE A 10 -5.11 1.90 -20.40
N GLU A 11 -4.67 3.11 -20.70
CA GLU A 11 -5.41 4.10 -21.53
C GLU A 11 -6.91 4.21 -21.20
N ASN A 12 -7.32 4.68 -20.03
CA ASN A 12 -8.73 4.98 -19.69
C ASN A 12 -9.78 3.86 -19.98
N LYS A 13 -9.37 2.68 -20.38
CA LYS A 13 -10.28 1.55 -20.60
C LYS A 13 -10.52 0.83 -19.27
N ARG A 14 -11.79 0.56 -18.98
CA ARG A 14 -12.20 -0.08 -17.71
C ARG A 14 -11.78 -1.55 -17.69
N ILE A 15 -10.79 -1.86 -16.87
CA ILE A 15 -10.44 -3.25 -16.51
C ILE A 15 -11.17 -3.58 -15.23
N ARG A 16 -11.93 -4.68 -15.25
CA ARG A 16 -12.62 -5.17 -14.06
C ARG A 16 -11.58 -5.74 -13.08
N THR A 17 -11.70 -5.32 -11.83
CA THR A 17 -10.82 -5.75 -10.75
C THR A 17 -11.64 -6.28 -9.58
N ALA A 18 -11.06 -7.19 -8.80
CA ALA A 18 -11.62 -7.69 -7.56
C ALA A 18 -10.55 -7.66 -6.46
N TRP A 19 -10.95 -7.26 -5.27
CA TRP A 19 -10.10 -7.29 -4.09
C TRP A 19 -10.37 -8.54 -3.26
N ASP A 20 -9.35 -9.33 -2.99
CA ASP A 20 -9.40 -10.45 -2.05
C ASP A 20 -8.92 -9.95 -0.67
N ALA A 21 -9.84 -9.86 0.28
CA ALA A 21 -9.56 -9.33 1.61
C ALA A 21 -8.80 -10.34 2.52
N GLU A 22 -8.82 -11.64 2.19
CA GLU A 22 -8.09 -12.66 2.95
C GLU A 22 -6.61 -12.70 2.56
N LYS A 23 -6.35 -12.56 1.25
CA LYS A 23 -4.98 -12.56 0.70
C LYS A 23 -4.37 -11.16 0.63
N GLU A 24 -5.18 -10.12 0.85
CA GLU A 24 -4.81 -8.71 0.63
C GLU A 24 -4.24 -8.47 -0.79
N GLU A 25 -4.91 -9.03 -1.82
CA GLU A 25 -4.47 -9.01 -3.21
C GLU A 25 -5.54 -8.51 -4.18
N TRP A 26 -5.09 -7.82 -5.24
CA TRP A 26 -5.92 -7.43 -6.36
C TRP A 26 -5.88 -8.50 -7.44
N TYR A 27 -7.06 -8.85 -7.96
CA TYR A 27 -7.24 -9.68 -9.14
C TYR A 27 -7.79 -8.86 -10.30
N PHE A 28 -7.25 -9.09 -11.47
CA PHE A 28 -7.55 -8.37 -12.71
C PHE A 28 -8.17 -9.32 -13.74
N SER A 29 -9.20 -8.87 -14.44
CA SER A 29 -9.79 -9.63 -15.56
C SER A 29 -8.79 -9.72 -16.71
N ILE A 30 -8.32 -10.94 -17.01
CA ILE A 30 -7.36 -11.18 -18.11
C ILE A 30 -7.96 -10.82 -19.46
N VAL A 31 -9.24 -11.12 -19.67
CA VAL A 31 -9.94 -10.81 -20.93
C VAL A 31 -10.00 -9.32 -21.19
N ASP A 32 -10.21 -8.50 -20.14
CA ASP A 32 -10.25 -7.04 -20.29
C ASP A 32 -8.87 -6.49 -20.63
N VAL A 33 -7.81 -7.00 -19.99
CA VAL A 33 -6.41 -6.60 -20.29
C VAL A 33 -6.04 -6.99 -21.72
N VAL A 34 -6.37 -8.20 -22.15
CA VAL A 34 -6.18 -8.65 -23.53
C VAL A 34 -6.93 -7.76 -24.52
N ALA A 35 -8.19 -7.41 -24.23
CA ALA A 35 -8.98 -6.52 -25.08
C ALA A 35 -8.29 -5.17 -25.31
N VAL A 36 -7.73 -4.59 -24.24
CA VAL A 36 -7.00 -3.31 -24.30
C VAL A 36 -5.72 -3.43 -25.11
N LEU A 37 -4.90 -4.43 -24.80
CA LEU A 37 -3.55 -4.56 -25.38
C LEU A 37 -3.55 -5.07 -26.83
N THR A 38 -4.62 -5.71 -27.27
CA THR A 38 -4.72 -6.27 -28.64
C THR A 38 -5.79 -5.62 -29.50
N ASP A 39 -6.36 -4.49 -29.04
CA ASP A 39 -7.43 -3.76 -29.76
C ASP A 39 -8.59 -4.64 -30.22
N GLN A 40 -9.00 -5.58 -29.38
CA GLN A 40 -10.13 -6.40 -29.76
C GLN A 40 -11.43 -5.58 -29.79
N PRO A 41 -12.28 -5.78 -30.82
CA PRO A 41 -13.50 -4.99 -30.99
C PRO A 41 -14.52 -5.19 -29.87
N ASP A 42 -14.51 -6.36 -29.25
CA ASP A 42 -15.43 -6.72 -28.17
C ASP A 42 -14.84 -7.79 -27.24
N GLN A 43 -15.54 -8.06 -26.15
CA GLN A 43 -15.15 -9.07 -25.16
C GLN A 43 -15.11 -10.51 -25.70
N ARG A 44 -15.92 -10.83 -26.70
CA ARG A 44 -15.96 -12.17 -27.30
C ARG A 44 -14.66 -12.46 -28.07
N HIS A 45 -14.20 -11.47 -28.84
CA HIS A 45 -12.93 -11.57 -29.56
C HIS A 45 -11.74 -11.63 -28.60
N ALA A 46 -11.76 -10.83 -27.56
CA ALA A 46 -10.73 -10.86 -26.50
C ALA A 46 -10.69 -12.21 -25.78
N ALA A 47 -11.83 -12.80 -25.45
CA ALA A 47 -11.90 -14.13 -24.83
C ALA A 47 -11.36 -15.22 -25.76
N LYS A 48 -11.66 -15.14 -27.08
CA LYS A 48 -11.10 -16.05 -28.07
C LYS A 48 -9.57 -15.91 -28.17
N TYR A 49 -9.06 -14.67 -28.21
CA TYR A 49 -7.62 -14.42 -28.21
C TYR A 49 -6.96 -15.02 -26.96
N TRP A 50 -7.54 -14.77 -25.79
CA TRP A 50 -7.05 -15.35 -24.53
C TRP A 50 -7.02 -16.87 -24.55
N SER A 51 -8.05 -17.52 -25.07
CA SER A 51 -8.10 -18.97 -25.20
C SER A 51 -6.95 -19.52 -26.07
N VAL A 52 -6.64 -18.85 -27.18
CA VAL A 52 -5.52 -19.22 -28.06
C VAL A 52 -4.17 -18.99 -27.36
N LEU A 53 -4.01 -17.84 -26.72
CA LEU A 53 -2.79 -17.51 -25.96
C LEU A 53 -2.55 -18.53 -24.83
N LYS A 54 -3.61 -18.86 -24.08
CA LYS A 54 -3.59 -19.83 -23.00
C LYS A 54 -3.13 -21.20 -23.49
N THR A 55 -3.62 -21.64 -24.67
CA THR A 55 -3.21 -22.91 -25.28
C THR A 55 -1.74 -22.90 -25.70
N ARG A 56 -1.26 -21.78 -26.26
CA ARG A 56 0.15 -21.60 -26.63
C ARG A 56 1.06 -21.65 -25.41
N LEU A 57 0.76 -20.87 -24.36
CA LEU A 57 1.54 -20.83 -23.13
C LEU A 57 1.61 -22.22 -22.45
N LYS A 58 0.50 -22.96 -22.49
CA LYS A 58 0.48 -24.32 -21.97
C LYS A 58 1.39 -25.27 -22.75
N LYS A 59 1.43 -25.15 -24.09
CA LYS A 59 2.33 -25.93 -24.94
C LYS A 59 3.81 -25.58 -24.73
N GLU A 60 4.10 -24.33 -24.41
CA GLU A 60 5.45 -23.84 -24.07
C GLU A 60 5.89 -24.23 -22.65
N GLY A 61 5.09 -25.00 -21.91
CA GLY A 61 5.41 -25.45 -20.55
C GLY A 61 5.23 -24.36 -19.48
N SER A 62 4.57 -23.25 -19.82
CA SER A 62 4.34 -22.17 -18.87
C SER A 62 3.25 -22.55 -17.85
N GLU A 63 3.59 -22.50 -16.56
CA GLU A 63 2.63 -22.71 -15.47
C GLU A 63 1.63 -21.56 -15.29
N LEU A 64 1.79 -20.45 -16.01
CA LEU A 64 0.95 -19.24 -15.90
C LEU A 64 -0.54 -19.55 -16.03
N THR A 65 -0.88 -20.47 -16.92
CA THR A 65 -2.27 -20.78 -17.24
C THR A 65 -2.92 -21.74 -16.26
N THR A 66 -2.12 -22.50 -15.50
CA THR A 66 -2.62 -23.42 -14.46
C THR A 66 -2.88 -22.72 -13.13
N LYS A 67 -2.26 -21.57 -12.92
CA LYS A 67 -2.41 -20.77 -11.69
C LYS A 67 -3.46 -19.65 -11.79
N CYS A 68 -4.06 -19.44 -12.98
CA CYS A 68 -5.13 -18.43 -13.13
C CYS A 68 -6.37 -18.88 -12.35
N SER A 69 -6.86 -17.98 -11.50
CA SER A 69 -8.10 -18.18 -10.75
C SER A 69 -9.31 -17.77 -11.58
N GLN A 70 -10.51 -18.22 -11.19
CA GLN A 70 -11.76 -17.79 -11.78
C GLN A 70 -12.61 -17.07 -10.74
N LEU A 71 -13.07 -15.88 -11.05
CA LEU A 71 -13.98 -15.11 -10.21
C LEU A 71 -15.26 -14.75 -10.99
N LYS A 72 -16.39 -14.68 -10.27
CA LYS A 72 -17.63 -14.13 -10.83
C LYS A 72 -17.51 -12.61 -10.93
N MET A 73 -17.44 -12.10 -12.15
CA MET A 73 -17.36 -10.66 -12.41
C MET A 73 -18.58 -10.18 -13.20
N ARG A 74 -19.06 -8.98 -12.85
CA ARG A 74 -20.20 -8.36 -13.54
C ARG A 74 -19.78 -7.90 -14.93
N SER A 75 -20.54 -8.29 -15.94
CA SER A 75 -20.35 -7.88 -17.34
C SER A 75 -21.19 -6.64 -17.69
N ALA A 76 -20.96 -6.08 -18.87
CA ALA A 76 -21.70 -4.90 -19.36
C ALA A 76 -23.22 -5.13 -19.48
N ASP A 77 -23.64 -6.38 -19.68
CA ASP A 77 -25.07 -6.78 -19.71
C ASP A 77 -25.72 -6.89 -18.32
N GLY A 78 -24.95 -6.57 -17.25
CA GLY A 78 -25.41 -6.61 -15.87
C GLY A 78 -25.36 -8.00 -15.21
N LYS A 79 -25.05 -9.07 -15.96
CA LYS A 79 -24.95 -10.44 -15.43
C LYS A 79 -23.55 -10.74 -14.93
N CYS A 80 -23.43 -11.72 -14.01
CA CYS A 80 -22.16 -12.19 -13.50
C CYS A 80 -21.70 -13.45 -14.24
N TYR A 81 -20.48 -13.43 -14.76
CA TYR A 81 -19.87 -14.56 -15.46
C TYR A 81 -18.55 -14.97 -14.78
N ASN A 82 -18.27 -16.26 -14.81
CA ASN A 82 -16.95 -16.76 -14.42
C ASN A 82 -15.91 -16.19 -15.41
N THR A 83 -14.97 -15.44 -14.86
CA THR A 83 -13.94 -14.71 -15.62
C THR A 83 -12.58 -15.16 -15.13
N ASP A 84 -11.69 -15.51 -16.06
CA ASP A 84 -10.30 -15.79 -15.73
C ASP A 84 -9.64 -14.51 -15.22
N VAL A 85 -9.04 -14.59 -14.04
CA VAL A 85 -8.37 -13.47 -13.38
C VAL A 85 -6.94 -13.84 -13.03
N ALA A 86 -6.11 -12.84 -12.94
CA ALA A 86 -4.71 -12.96 -12.54
C ALA A 86 -4.41 -11.96 -11.41
N ASP A 87 -3.55 -12.34 -10.48
CA ASP A 87 -2.88 -11.43 -9.57
C ASP A 87 -1.88 -10.54 -10.33
N THR A 88 -1.23 -9.62 -9.63
CA THR A 88 -0.30 -8.67 -10.26
C THR A 88 0.88 -9.38 -10.94
N GLU A 89 1.48 -10.38 -10.30
CA GLU A 89 2.64 -11.10 -10.87
C GLU A 89 2.25 -11.85 -12.13
N GLN A 90 1.18 -12.63 -12.06
CA GLN A 90 0.66 -13.40 -13.20
C GLN A 90 0.28 -12.47 -14.35
N LEU A 91 -0.36 -11.34 -14.06
CA LEU A 91 -0.76 -10.36 -15.05
C LEU A 91 0.47 -9.79 -15.79
N LEU A 92 1.52 -9.39 -15.07
CA LEU A 92 2.76 -8.89 -15.66
C LEU A 92 3.39 -9.91 -16.62
N ARG A 93 3.42 -11.18 -16.24
CA ARG A 93 3.94 -12.27 -17.08
C ARG A 93 3.06 -12.54 -18.31
N ILE A 94 1.73 -12.47 -18.18
CA ILE A 94 0.79 -12.60 -19.30
C ILE A 94 1.02 -11.47 -20.32
N ILE A 95 1.15 -10.23 -19.86
CA ILE A 95 1.38 -9.05 -20.73
C ILE A 95 2.67 -9.21 -21.55
N GLN A 96 3.74 -9.71 -20.93
CA GLN A 96 5.00 -9.99 -21.64
C GLN A 96 4.81 -11.01 -22.79
N SER A 97 3.87 -11.94 -22.63
CA SER A 97 3.59 -12.99 -23.62
C SER A 97 2.68 -12.52 -24.77
N ILE A 98 2.11 -11.31 -24.70
CA ILE A 98 1.24 -10.78 -25.75
C ILE A 98 2.08 -10.12 -26.86
N PRO A 99 2.07 -10.64 -28.09
CA PRO A 99 2.78 -10.03 -29.23
C PRO A 99 1.94 -8.92 -29.84
N SER A 100 1.88 -7.77 -29.13
CA SER A 100 1.15 -6.59 -29.60
C SER A 100 2.02 -5.32 -29.46
N PRO A 101 1.99 -4.40 -30.44
CA PRO A 101 2.66 -3.12 -30.32
C PRO A 101 2.20 -2.31 -29.10
N LYS A 102 0.95 -2.46 -28.68
CA LYS A 102 0.41 -1.80 -27.47
C LYS A 102 0.95 -2.38 -26.17
N ALA A 103 1.46 -3.59 -26.17
CA ALA A 103 2.14 -4.18 -25.02
C ALA A 103 3.61 -3.73 -24.91
N GLU A 104 4.19 -3.18 -25.97
CA GLU A 104 5.61 -2.83 -26.03
C GLU A 104 6.01 -1.74 -25.02
N PRO A 105 5.28 -0.62 -24.84
CA PRO A 105 5.62 0.38 -23.82
C PRO A 105 5.68 -0.23 -22.41
N PHE A 106 4.81 -1.20 -22.14
CA PHE A 106 4.80 -1.90 -20.88
C PHE A 106 6.03 -2.81 -20.69
N LYS A 107 6.44 -3.51 -21.75
CA LYS A 107 7.65 -4.36 -21.71
C LYS A 107 8.91 -3.52 -21.49
N ILE A 108 9.00 -2.37 -22.15
CA ILE A 108 10.09 -1.39 -21.95
C ILE A 108 10.11 -0.90 -20.51
N TRP A 109 8.96 -0.48 -19.98
CA TRP A 109 8.84 -0.06 -18.58
C TRP A 109 9.29 -1.16 -17.60
N LEU A 110 8.86 -2.42 -17.81
CA LEU A 110 9.26 -3.52 -16.95
C LEU A 110 10.78 -3.79 -17.02
N ALA A 111 11.38 -3.67 -18.21
CA ALA A 111 12.83 -3.78 -18.37
C ALA A 111 13.57 -2.65 -17.63
N GLN A 112 13.04 -1.40 -17.67
CA GLN A 112 13.57 -0.28 -16.91
C GLN A 112 13.51 -0.52 -15.40
N VAL A 113 12.36 -0.97 -14.88
CA VAL A 113 12.19 -1.32 -13.46
C VAL A 113 13.17 -2.43 -13.04
N GLY A 114 13.36 -3.44 -13.89
CA GLY A 114 14.34 -4.50 -13.65
C GLY A 114 15.77 -3.97 -13.59
N ARG A 115 16.15 -3.08 -14.50
CA ARG A 115 17.46 -2.42 -14.52
C ARG A 115 17.67 -1.57 -13.27
N GLU A 116 16.71 -0.71 -12.94
CA GLU A 116 16.76 0.13 -11.74
C GLU A 116 16.95 -0.73 -10.47
N ARG A 117 16.27 -1.87 -10.38
CA ARG A 117 16.43 -2.77 -9.24
C ARG A 117 17.82 -3.40 -9.15
N ILE A 118 18.46 -3.68 -10.30
CA ILE A 118 19.85 -4.18 -10.34
C ILE A 118 20.81 -3.06 -9.91
N GLU A 119 20.63 -1.83 -10.42
CA GLU A 119 21.42 -0.66 -10.05
C GLU A 119 21.33 -0.36 -8.55
N GLU A 120 20.14 -0.43 -7.96
CA GLU A 120 19.91 -0.30 -6.50
C GLU A 120 20.62 -1.36 -5.65
N THR A 121 20.92 -2.52 -6.22
CA THR A 121 21.70 -3.55 -5.53
C THR A 121 23.18 -3.18 -5.48
N ILE A 122 23.66 -2.43 -6.46
CA ILE A 122 25.03 -1.93 -6.53
C ILE A 122 25.18 -0.66 -5.69
N ASP A 123 24.20 0.25 -5.75
CA ASP A 123 24.15 1.49 -5.00
C ASP A 123 22.80 1.58 -4.22
N PRO A 124 22.79 1.17 -2.94
CA PRO A 124 21.58 1.19 -2.11
C PRO A 124 21.01 2.60 -1.85
N GLU A 125 21.79 3.68 -2.03
CA GLU A 125 21.32 5.06 -1.86
C GLU A 125 20.21 5.39 -2.85
N LEU A 126 20.28 4.85 -4.08
CA LEU A 126 19.23 4.98 -5.11
C LEU A 126 17.85 4.46 -4.63
N THR A 127 17.83 3.42 -3.79
CA THR A 127 16.58 2.93 -3.19
C THR A 127 15.96 3.97 -2.24
N ILE A 128 16.81 4.66 -1.46
CA ILE A 128 16.38 5.70 -0.52
C ILE A 128 15.83 6.90 -1.30
N ASP A 129 16.56 7.35 -2.32
CA ASP A 129 16.15 8.47 -3.16
C ASP A 129 14.82 8.20 -3.86
N ARG A 130 14.65 7.01 -4.43
CA ARG A 130 13.39 6.60 -5.05
C ARG A 130 12.23 6.55 -4.04
N ALA A 131 12.49 6.12 -2.81
CA ALA A 131 11.49 6.13 -1.74
C ALA A 131 11.07 7.56 -1.39
N LEU A 132 12.04 8.48 -1.23
CA LEU A 132 11.79 9.90 -0.97
C LEU A 132 10.97 10.55 -2.08
N GLU A 133 11.38 10.36 -3.34
CA GLU A 133 10.63 10.85 -4.50
C GLU A 133 9.19 10.31 -4.54
N THR A 134 9.01 9.02 -4.22
CA THR A 134 7.70 8.40 -4.20
C THR A 134 6.77 9.05 -3.16
N TYR A 135 7.28 9.35 -1.97
CA TYR A 135 6.52 10.07 -0.95
C TYR A 135 6.20 11.51 -1.39
N LEU A 136 7.16 12.22 -1.98
CA LEU A 136 6.92 13.58 -2.50
C LEU A 136 5.87 13.59 -3.61
N LYS A 137 5.94 12.65 -4.58
CA LYS A 137 4.92 12.49 -5.65
C LYS A 137 3.53 12.14 -5.12
N LYS A 138 3.44 11.49 -3.96
CA LYS A 138 2.18 11.23 -3.24
C LYS A 138 1.66 12.43 -2.45
N GLY A 139 2.38 13.57 -2.45
CA GLY A 139 1.96 14.80 -1.78
C GLY A 139 2.29 14.86 -0.28
N TYR A 140 3.23 14.05 0.21
CA TYR A 140 3.70 14.16 1.59
C TYR A 140 4.70 15.32 1.73
N SER A 141 4.61 16.06 2.85
CA SER A 141 5.60 17.10 3.14
C SER A 141 6.95 16.50 3.56
N ARG A 142 8.03 17.26 3.39
CA ARG A 142 9.38 16.83 3.81
C ARG A 142 9.46 16.55 5.30
N GLU A 143 8.77 17.35 6.12
CA GLU A 143 8.70 17.17 7.57
C GLU A 143 8.04 15.84 7.93
N TRP A 144 6.92 15.50 7.28
CA TRP A 144 6.26 14.22 7.48
C TRP A 144 7.14 13.05 7.03
N ILE A 145 7.83 13.18 5.89
CA ILE A 145 8.76 12.15 5.39
C ILE A 145 9.87 11.89 6.40
N ASN A 146 10.48 12.92 6.97
CA ASN A 146 11.50 12.79 8.01
C ASN A 146 10.97 12.04 9.25
N GLN A 147 9.76 12.35 9.71
CA GLN A 147 9.09 11.62 10.78
C GLN A 147 8.86 10.16 10.42
N ARG A 148 8.48 9.90 9.18
CA ARG A 148 8.25 8.54 8.69
C ARG A 148 9.53 7.71 8.63
N LEU A 149 10.65 8.29 8.25
CA LEU A 149 11.96 7.62 8.27
C LEU A 149 12.36 7.24 9.69
N GLN A 150 12.17 8.14 10.67
CA GLN A 150 12.38 7.84 12.08
C GLN A 150 11.48 6.70 12.57
N ALA A 151 10.21 6.71 12.17
CA ALA A 151 9.28 5.63 12.50
C ALA A 151 9.70 4.27 11.92
N ILE A 152 10.32 4.25 10.74
CA ILE A 152 10.87 3.03 10.14
C ILE A 152 12.03 2.50 10.99
N GLN A 153 12.93 3.37 11.45
CA GLN A 153 14.04 2.99 12.32
C GLN A 153 13.57 2.44 13.66
N VAL A 154 12.67 3.15 14.35
CA VAL A 154 12.07 2.71 15.62
C VAL A 154 11.40 1.33 15.46
N ARG A 155 10.67 1.14 14.36
CA ARG A 155 10.05 -0.14 14.05
C ARG A 155 11.07 -1.25 13.84
N LYS A 156 12.19 -0.95 13.18
CA LYS A 156 13.24 -1.92 12.97
C LYS A 156 13.88 -2.35 14.30
N GLU A 157 14.19 -1.41 15.18
CA GLU A 157 14.71 -1.70 16.51
C GLU A 157 13.78 -2.62 17.30
N LEU A 158 12.47 -2.37 17.27
CA LEU A 158 11.46 -3.22 17.90
C LEU A 158 11.46 -4.64 17.33
N THR A 159 11.53 -4.76 15.99
CA THR A 159 11.52 -6.09 15.35
C THR A 159 12.81 -6.86 15.59
N ASP A 160 13.94 -6.18 15.66
CA ASP A 160 15.23 -6.78 16.02
C ASP A 160 15.23 -7.25 17.48
N GLU A 161 14.61 -6.48 18.39
CA GLU A 161 14.40 -6.91 19.78
C GLU A 161 13.50 -8.15 19.87
N TRP A 162 12.40 -8.22 19.12
CA TRP A 162 11.53 -9.40 19.07
C TRP A 162 12.27 -10.64 18.54
N ASP A 163 13.10 -10.48 17.52
CA ASP A 163 13.95 -11.57 16.99
C ASP A 163 14.89 -12.08 18.09
N ALA A 164 15.54 -11.17 18.83
CA ALA A 164 16.40 -11.51 19.95
C ALA A 164 15.69 -12.19 21.13
N ARG A 165 14.36 -12.01 21.25
CA ARG A 165 13.49 -12.62 22.26
C ARG A 165 12.80 -13.90 21.79
N GLY A 166 13.19 -14.45 20.65
CA GLY A 166 12.66 -15.72 20.14
C GLY A 166 11.25 -15.63 19.54
N VAL A 167 10.76 -14.42 19.21
CA VAL A 167 9.49 -14.23 18.52
C VAL A 167 9.65 -14.56 17.03
N GLN A 168 8.75 -15.35 16.48
CA GLN A 168 8.82 -15.78 15.09
C GLN A 168 8.30 -14.70 14.12
N LYS A 169 9.08 -14.45 13.06
CA LYS A 169 8.67 -13.52 11.98
C LYS A 169 7.37 -13.97 11.33
N GLY A 170 6.60 -13.01 10.85
CA GLY A 170 5.32 -13.27 10.20
C GLY A 170 4.15 -13.15 11.18
N VAL A 171 3.48 -14.26 11.49
CA VAL A 171 2.23 -14.25 12.27
C VAL A 171 2.41 -13.65 13.68
N GLU A 172 3.48 -14.02 14.40
CA GLU A 172 3.69 -13.52 15.76
C GLU A 172 4.01 -12.03 15.77
N TYR A 173 4.79 -11.54 14.81
CA TYR A 173 5.04 -10.09 14.63
C TYR A 173 3.74 -9.33 14.33
N ALA A 174 2.83 -9.93 13.55
CA ALA A 174 1.54 -9.34 13.27
C ALA A 174 0.67 -9.26 14.55
N ILE A 175 0.66 -10.33 15.36
CA ILE A 175 -0.05 -10.36 16.65
C ILE A 175 0.47 -9.26 17.57
N LEU A 176 1.79 -9.17 17.77
CA LEU A 176 2.38 -8.15 18.65
C LEU A 176 2.13 -6.73 18.15
N THR A 177 2.20 -6.53 16.83
CA THR A 177 1.86 -5.24 16.20
C THR A 177 0.39 -4.87 16.47
N ASP A 178 -0.50 -5.83 16.39
CA ASP A 178 -1.93 -5.62 16.64
C ASP A 178 -2.20 -5.29 18.11
N GLU A 179 -1.53 -5.94 19.05
CA GLU A 179 -1.63 -5.65 20.47
C GLU A 179 -1.11 -4.24 20.81
N ILE A 180 0.03 -3.82 20.25
CA ILE A 180 0.52 -2.44 20.39
C ILE A 180 -0.52 -1.45 19.83
N THR A 181 -0.96 -1.68 18.58
CA THR A 181 -1.91 -0.78 17.91
C THR A 181 -3.21 -0.68 18.71
N LYS A 182 -3.76 -1.79 19.18
CA LYS A 182 -4.97 -1.82 19.99
C LYS A 182 -4.79 -1.09 21.32
N ALA A 183 -3.66 -1.25 21.98
CA ALA A 183 -3.41 -0.63 23.27
C ALA A 183 -3.31 0.90 23.17
N TRP A 184 -2.68 1.46 22.13
CA TRP A 184 -2.56 2.92 22.01
C TRP A 184 -3.75 3.56 21.28
N SER A 185 -4.27 2.92 20.23
CA SER A 185 -5.33 3.52 19.40
C SER A 185 -6.74 3.15 19.86
N GLY A 186 -6.92 2.06 20.60
CA GLY A 186 -8.22 1.48 20.95
C GLY A 186 -8.82 0.61 19.85
N MET A 187 -8.11 0.42 18.73
CA MET A 187 -8.54 -0.35 17.56
C MET A 187 -7.45 -1.33 17.15
N ASN A 188 -7.83 -2.52 16.67
CA ASN A 188 -6.88 -3.38 16.00
C ASN A 188 -6.47 -2.80 14.64
N THR A 189 -5.38 -3.30 14.06
CA THR A 189 -4.81 -2.81 12.81
C THR A 189 -5.83 -2.81 11.65
N ARG A 190 -6.68 -3.86 11.57
CA ARG A 190 -7.72 -3.96 10.54
C ARG A 190 -8.81 -2.91 10.71
N GLN A 191 -9.28 -2.68 11.95
CA GLN A 191 -10.25 -1.64 12.25
C GLN A 191 -9.69 -0.25 11.92
N TYR A 192 -8.42 -0.02 12.24
CA TYR A 192 -7.77 1.25 11.96
C TYR A 192 -7.59 1.46 10.44
N LYS A 193 -7.15 0.45 9.70
CA LYS A 193 -7.14 0.50 8.22
C LYS A 193 -8.51 0.83 7.65
N ASN A 194 -9.58 0.19 8.15
CA ASN A 194 -10.95 0.46 7.72
C ASN A 194 -11.38 1.91 7.99
N LEU A 195 -11.06 2.46 9.17
CA LEU A 195 -11.32 3.87 9.50
C LEU A 195 -10.64 4.82 8.51
N LYS A 196 -9.41 4.51 8.09
CA LYS A 196 -8.65 5.27 7.09
C LYS A 196 -9.07 5.00 5.64
N GLY A 197 -10.00 4.09 5.39
CA GLY A 197 -10.44 3.68 4.05
C GLY A 197 -9.38 2.90 3.25
N LEU A 198 -8.45 2.22 3.94
CA LEU A 198 -7.31 1.51 3.35
C LEU A 198 -7.65 0.04 3.09
N LYS A 199 -7.04 -0.52 2.05
CA LYS A 199 -7.09 -1.94 1.71
C LYS A 199 -5.71 -2.59 1.90
N LYS A 200 -4.82 -2.45 0.90
CA LYS A 200 -3.46 -2.99 0.91
C LYS A 200 -2.42 -1.98 1.43
N GLU A 201 -2.77 -0.72 1.44
CA GLU A 201 -1.87 0.37 1.79
C GLU A 201 -1.31 0.21 3.21
N ASN A 202 -0.09 0.71 3.41
CA ASN A 202 0.54 0.70 4.72
C ASN A 202 -0.19 1.68 5.65
N LEU A 203 -0.64 1.21 6.81
CA LEU A 203 -1.36 2.04 7.78
C LEU A 203 -0.52 3.25 8.24
N ARG A 204 0.78 3.05 8.49
CA ARG A 204 1.67 4.13 8.97
C ARG A 204 1.89 5.22 7.94
N ASP A 205 1.86 4.88 6.64
CA ASP A 205 1.95 5.87 5.56
C ASP A 205 0.68 6.75 5.45
N ASN A 206 -0.40 6.35 6.12
CA ASN A 206 -1.67 7.07 6.15
C ASN A 206 -1.99 7.69 7.53
N MET A 207 -1.05 7.65 8.45
CA MET A 207 -1.14 8.32 9.75
C MET A 207 -0.80 9.81 9.62
N THR A 208 -1.54 10.66 10.31
CA THR A 208 -1.14 12.06 10.52
C THR A 208 0.16 12.13 11.33
N THR A 209 0.84 13.26 11.34
CA THR A 209 2.10 13.43 12.11
C THR A 209 1.92 13.02 13.57
N LEU A 210 0.82 13.44 14.23
CA LEU A 210 0.58 13.12 15.65
C LEU A 210 0.27 11.64 15.88
N GLU A 211 -0.53 11.02 15.00
CA GLU A 211 -0.76 9.57 15.05
C GLU A 211 0.55 8.79 14.86
N LEU A 212 1.42 9.24 13.95
CA LEU A 212 2.71 8.61 13.68
C LEU A 212 3.65 8.72 14.89
N VAL A 213 3.72 9.89 15.53
CA VAL A 213 4.52 10.12 16.75
C VAL A 213 4.05 9.23 17.90
N LEU A 214 2.74 9.12 18.12
CA LEU A 214 2.19 8.23 19.15
C LEU A 214 2.45 6.75 18.85
N ASN A 215 2.37 6.35 17.58
CA ASN A 215 2.75 4.99 17.19
C ASN A 215 4.25 4.73 17.45
N MET A 216 5.12 5.69 17.13
CA MET A 216 6.56 5.60 17.45
C MET A 216 6.80 5.51 18.96
N LEU A 217 6.09 6.31 19.77
CA LEU A 217 6.17 6.25 21.22
C LEU A 217 5.79 4.86 21.74
N ALA A 218 4.69 4.28 21.22
CA ALA A 218 4.26 2.93 21.58
C ALA A 218 5.33 1.88 21.25
N GLU A 219 5.92 1.95 20.06
CA GLU A 219 6.94 1.02 19.60
C GLU A 219 8.25 1.18 20.38
N ALA A 220 8.75 2.41 20.57
CA ALA A 220 9.96 2.69 21.33
C ALA A 220 9.82 2.27 22.81
N THR A 221 8.68 2.58 23.43
CA THR A 221 8.41 2.19 24.82
C THR A 221 8.32 0.67 24.96
N THR A 222 7.73 -0.03 23.99
CA THR A 222 7.70 -1.49 23.95
C THR A 222 9.11 -2.06 23.90
N THR A 223 9.97 -1.52 23.04
CA THR A 223 11.38 -1.93 22.91
C THR A 223 12.12 -1.74 24.24
N GLU A 224 11.95 -0.59 24.87
CA GLU A 224 12.63 -0.31 26.14
C GLU A 224 12.15 -1.23 27.28
N ILE A 225 10.85 -1.44 27.41
CA ILE A 225 10.29 -2.38 28.39
C ILE A 225 10.79 -3.82 28.12
N SER A 226 10.88 -4.22 26.84
CA SER A 226 11.40 -5.53 26.44
C SER A 226 12.85 -5.71 26.87
N ARG A 227 13.70 -4.71 26.63
CA ARG A 227 15.12 -4.73 27.05
C ARG A 227 15.29 -4.90 28.56
N GLN A 228 14.42 -4.25 29.34
CA GLN A 228 14.47 -4.31 30.81
C GLN A 228 13.91 -5.62 31.38
N LYS A 229 12.83 -6.13 30.80
CA LYS A 229 12.13 -7.33 31.31
C LYS A 229 12.65 -8.63 30.72
N ALA A 230 13.35 -8.57 29.59
CA ALA A 230 13.87 -9.71 28.84
C ALA A 230 12.81 -10.83 28.60
N PRO A 231 11.62 -10.50 28.02
CA PRO A 231 10.55 -11.47 27.80
C PRO A 231 10.99 -12.56 26.83
N GLU A 232 10.53 -13.79 27.03
CA GLU A 232 10.83 -14.92 26.15
C GLU A 232 9.57 -15.39 25.39
N GLY A 233 9.71 -15.50 24.06
CA GLY A 233 8.64 -15.99 23.18
C GLY A 233 7.43 -15.08 23.10
N LEU A 234 6.39 -15.54 22.38
CA LEU A 234 5.22 -14.71 22.04
C LEU A 234 4.44 -14.26 23.29
N ARG A 235 4.19 -15.15 24.24
CA ARG A 235 3.26 -14.89 25.37
C ARG A 235 3.71 -13.70 26.22
N GLU A 236 4.97 -13.67 26.61
CA GLU A 236 5.51 -12.61 27.45
C GLU A 236 5.65 -11.30 26.67
N ASN A 237 6.02 -11.39 25.40
CA ASN A 237 6.07 -10.24 24.52
C ASN A 237 4.71 -9.58 24.26
N VAL A 238 3.58 -10.32 24.30
CA VAL A 238 2.23 -9.76 24.26
C VAL A 238 1.98 -8.83 25.46
N GLU A 239 2.40 -9.20 26.67
CA GLU A 239 2.24 -8.36 27.85
C GLU A 239 3.09 -7.08 27.78
N VAL A 240 4.31 -7.21 27.24
CA VAL A 240 5.21 -6.08 27.01
C VAL A 240 4.63 -5.15 25.93
N ALA A 241 4.12 -5.70 24.84
CA ALA A 241 3.48 -4.96 23.75
C ALA A 241 2.27 -4.14 24.24
N ARG A 242 1.40 -4.75 25.07
CA ARG A 242 0.30 -4.05 25.71
C ARG A 242 0.73 -2.93 26.63
N SER A 243 1.79 -3.17 27.41
CA SER A 243 2.34 -2.19 28.36
C SER A 243 2.92 -0.99 27.63
N GLY A 244 3.73 -1.21 26.58
CA GLY A 244 4.30 -0.13 25.76
C GLY A 244 3.24 0.64 25.00
N GLY A 245 2.27 -0.05 24.39
CA GLY A 245 1.14 0.57 23.73
C GLY A 245 0.27 1.40 24.66
N LYS A 246 0.07 0.96 25.93
CA LYS A 246 -0.68 1.69 26.93
C LYS A 246 -0.10 3.06 27.24
N VAL A 247 1.24 3.19 27.34
CA VAL A 247 1.90 4.49 27.57
C VAL A 247 1.52 5.51 26.51
N ALA A 248 1.59 5.13 25.24
CA ALA A 248 1.16 5.99 24.16
C ALA A 248 -0.37 6.24 24.15
N GLY A 249 -1.15 5.25 24.54
CA GLY A 249 -2.60 5.38 24.70
C GLY A 249 -3.00 6.39 25.79
N ASP A 250 -2.29 6.40 26.90
CA ASP A 250 -2.52 7.36 27.97
C ASP A 250 -2.06 8.77 27.55
N ALA A 251 -0.94 8.91 26.84
CA ALA A 251 -0.52 10.17 26.22
C ALA A 251 -1.56 10.69 25.21
N ARG A 252 -2.11 9.81 24.34
CA ARG A 252 -3.20 10.17 23.42
C ARG A 252 -4.39 10.74 24.16
N LYS A 253 -4.88 10.06 25.20
CA LYS A 253 -6.03 10.52 26.00
C LYS A 253 -5.77 11.87 26.64
N ALA A 254 -4.58 12.08 27.19
CA ALA A 254 -4.19 13.38 27.76
C ALA A 254 -4.23 14.51 26.72
N ILE A 255 -3.74 14.24 25.50
CA ILE A 255 -3.79 15.21 24.39
C ILE A 255 -5.25 15.50 24.02
N GLU A 256 -6.08 14.48 23.84
CA GLU A 256 -7.50 14.63 23.50
C GLU A 256 -8.29 15.42 24.58
N GLN A 257 -7.96 15.21 25.86
CA GLN A 257 -8.54 16.00 26.96
C GLN A 257 -8.13 17.47 26.93
N GLN A 258 -6.88 17.77 26.61
CA GLN A 258 -6.38 19.15 26.56
C GLN A 258 -6.85 19.91 25.32
N THR A 259 -6.97 19.23 24.19
CA THR A 259 -7.31 19.86 22.90
C THR A 259 -8.81 19.82 22.60
N GLY A 260 -9.56 18.92 23.22
CA GLY A 260 -10.97 18.66 22.89
C GLY A 260 -11.18 18.02 21.51
N VAL A 261 -10.10 17.59 20.84
CA VAL A 261 -10.17 17.04 19.49
C VAL A 261 -9.58 15.61 19.48
N PRO A 262 -10.26 14.62 18.86
CA PRO A 262 -9.72 13.28 18.75
C PRO A 262 -8.45 13.29 17.88
N VAL A 263 -7.41 12.58 18.36
CA VAL A 263 -6.16 12.41 17.63
C VAL A 263 -6.35 11.51 16.42
N ILE A 264 -7.09 10.41 16.61
CA ILE A 264 -7.32 9.44 15.54
C ILE A 264 -8.53 9.86 14.71
N THR A 265 -8.29 10.04 13.41
CA THR A 265 -9.31 10.49 12.46
C THR A 265 -9.28 9.64 11.19
N SER A 266 -10.30 9.77 10.34
CA SER A 266 -10.33 9.18 9.00
C SER A 266 -9.40 9.87 8.00
N LYS A 267 -8.90 11.07 8.32
CA LYS A 267 -7.99 11.85 7.45
C LYS A 267 -6.61 11.22 7.44
N ASN A 268 -5.96 11.18 6.27
CA ASN A 268 -4.57 10.79 6.13
C ASN A 268 -3.66 11.99 5.86
N ALA A 269 -2.34 11.81 6.04
CA ALA A 269 -1.36 12.88 5.94
C ALA A 269 -1.30 13.52 4.54
N ALA A 270 -1.42 12.71 3.47
CA ALA A 270 -1.40 13.22 2.09
C ALA A 270 -2.64 14.08 1.77
N GLN A 271 -3.82 13.70 2.26
CA GLN A 271 -5.04 14.50 2.08
C GLN A 271 -4.98 15.83 2.83
N LEU A 272 -4.40 15.85 4.03
CA LEU A 272 -4.21 17.08 4.80
C LEU A 272 -3.27 18.05 4.09
N ASN A 273 -2.14 17.55 3.55
CA ASN A 273 -1.21 18.39 2.81
C ASN A 273 -1.83 18.96 1.54
N GLN A 274 -2.62 18.19 0.80
CA GLN A 274 -3.28 18.66 -0.41
C GLN A 274 -4.29 19.78 -0.10
N VAL A 275 -5.01 19.70 1.02
CA VAL A 275 -5.91 20.77 1.47
C VAL A 275 -5.13 22.06 1.83
N VAL A 276 -4.00 21.91 2.52
CA VAL A 276 -3.13 23.05 2.88
C VAL A 276 -2.52 23.69 1.63
N THR A 277 -2.00 22.89 0.69
CA THR A 277 -1.45 23.38 -0.59
C THR A 277 -2.51 24.13 -1.39
N ASN A 278 -3.70 23.56 -1.55
CA ASN A 278 -4.81 24.21 -2.26
C ASN A 278 -5.25 25.54 -1.59
N LEU A 279 -5.18 25.62 -0.25
CA LEU A 279 -5.48 26.85 0.48
C LEU A 279 -4.40 27.92 0.26
N ILE A 280 -3.12 27.54 0.25
CA ILE A 280 -1.99 28.44 -0.03
C ILE A 280 -2.10 28.97 -1.47
N GLU A 281 -2.29 28.09 -2.45
CA GLU A 281 -2.47 28.49 -3.85
C GLU A 281 -3.66 29.44 -4.05
N ALA A 282 -4.78 29.18 -3.38
CA ALA A 282 -5.95 30.05 -3.44
C ALA A 282 -5.69 31.42 -2.79
N THR A 283 -4.91 31.49 -1.70
CA THR A 283 -4.52 32.75 -1.09
C THR A 283 -3.53 33.54 -1.94
N ASP A 284 -2.60 32.89 -2.61
CA ASP A 284 -1.65 33.52 -3.54
C ASP A 284 -2.35 34.05 -4.81
N GLU A 285 -3.36 33.34 -5.32
CA GLU A 285 -4.20 33.83 -6.42
C GLU A 285 -5.02 35.06 -6.05
N ILE A 286 -5.52 35.12 -4.82
CA ILE A 286 -6.26 36.30 -4.32
C ILE A 286 -5.29 37.48 -4.17
N ALA A 287 -4.12 37.27 -3.57
CA ALA A 287 -3.10 38.29 -3.39
C ALA A 287 -2.53 38.84 -4.73
N SER A 288 -2.44 38.01 -5.75
CA SER A 288 -2.00 38.41 -7.09
C SER A 288 -3.05 39.20 -7.86
N LYS A 289 -4.35 38.95 -7.63
CA LYS A 289 -5.47 39.66 -8.25
C LYS A 289 -5.68 41.07 -7.62
N ASP A 290 -5.36 41.23 -6.35
CA ASP A 290 -5.39 42.56 -5.70
C ASP A 290 -4.26 43.49 -6.16
N LYS A 291 -3.06 42.92 -6.41
CA LYS A 291 -1.92 43.71 -6.96
C LYS A 291 -2.09 44.11 -8.44
N SER A 292 -3.01 43.48 -9.16
CA SER A 292 -3.29 43.84 -10.56
C SER A 292 -4.41 44.87 -10.72
N LYS A 293 -4.98 45.38 -9.59
CA LYS A 293 -6.02 46.40 -9.56
C LYS A 293 -5.55 47.76 -9.04
N GLU A 294 -4.28 47.86 -8.62
CA GLU A 294 -3.57 49.10 -8.37
C GLU A 294 -2.71 49.51 -9.58
#